data_e8bf32d93fed33876cea9a93edfef935
#
_entry.id   e8bf32d93fed33876cea9a93edfef935
#
_cell.length_a   1.000
_cell.length_b   1.000
_cell.length_c   1.000
_cell.angle_alpha   90.00
_cell.angle_beta   90.00
_cell.angle_gamma   90.00
#
_symmetry.space_group_name_H-M   'P 1'
#
loop_
_entity.id
_entity.type
_entity.pdbx_description
1 polymer ?
#
loop_
_entity_poly.entity_id
_entity_poly.type
_entity_poly.pdbx_seq_one_letter_code
_entity_poly.pdbx_strand_id
1 'polypeptide(L)'
;MLFTANLLNLFDHTIGKAEVEVAEKRIIGIKMIGAEEPELPYIMPGFVDAHVHIESSMLTPAQFARLAVVHGTVATVSDPHEIGNVLGVAGV
;
A
#
# COMPACT_ATOMS: atom_id res chain seq x y z
N MET A 1 -19.04 1.40 7.12
CA MET A 1 -18.84 2.79 6.61
C MET A 1 -18.94 2.78 5.10
N LEU A 2 -19.76 3.63 4.56
CA LEU A 2 -19.97 3.79 3.12
C LEU A 2 -19.43 5.16 2.71
N PHE A 3 -18.63 5.22 1.65
CA PHE A 3 -18.14 6.49 1.12
C PHE A 3 -17.98 6.43 -0.41
N THR A 4 -17.95 7.62 -1.01
CA THR A 4 -17.84 7.78 -2.46
C THR A 4 -16.47 8.35 -2.82
N ALA A 5 -15.81 7.74 -3.79
CA ALA A 5 -14.50 8.16 -4.26
C ALA A 5 -14.26 7.73 -5.70
N ASN A 6 -13.22 8.26 -6.31
CA ASN A 6 -12.71 7.75 -7.57
C ASN A 6 -11.89 6.48 -7.30
N LEU A 7 -12.26 5.37 -7.88
CA LEU A 7 -11.55 4.11 -7.76
C LEU A 7 -10.62 3.90 -8.95
N LEU A 8 -9.34 3.73 -8.65
CA LEU A 8 -8.35 3.27 -9.63
C LEU A 8 -8.45 1.73 -9.72
N ASN A 9 -8.94 1.23 -10.83
CA ASN A 9 -9.04 -0.20 -11.08
C ASN A 9 -7.83 -0.68 -11.88
N LEU A 10 -6.94 -1.42 -11.22
CA LEU A 10 -5.72 -1.93 -11.86
C LEU A 10 -5.98 -3.07 -12.85
N PHE A 11 -7.11 -3.76 -12.73
CA PHE A 11 -7.42 -4.92 -13.57
C PHE A 11 -7.87 -4.52 -14.98
N ASP A 12 -8.63 -3.44 -15.10
CA ASP A 12 -9.10 -2.94 -16.38
C ASP A 12 -8.50 -1.58 -16.80
N HIS A 13 -7.58 -1.05 -15.97
CA HIS A 13 -6.86 0.21 -16.21
C HIS A 13 -7.81 1.41 -16.35
N THR A 14 -8.87 1.44 -15.55
CA THR A 14 -9.84 2.53 -15.54
C THR A 14 -9.87 3.26 -14.21
N ILE A 15 -10.36 4.50 -14.25
CA ILE A 15 -10.71 5.28 -13.06
C ILE A 15 -12.17 5.65 -13.18
N GLY A 16 -12.96 5.37 -12.16
CA GLY A 16 -14.37 5.70 -12.14
C GLY A 16 -14.88 5.99 -10.75
N LYS A 17 -16.00 6.69 -10.68
CA LYS A 17 -16.64 6.97 -9.40
C LYS A 17 -17.26 5.70 -8.83
N ALA A 18 -16.99 5.40 -7.57
CA ALA A 18 -17.49 4.22 -6.89
C ALA A 18 -18.01 4.54 -5.49
N GLU A 19 -18.97 3.77 -5.05
CA GLU A 19 -19.34 3.64 -3.64
C GLU A 19 -18.56 2.46 -3.06
N VAL A 20 -17.86 2.71 -1.95
CA VAL A 20 -17.04 1.70 -1.28
C VAL A 20 -17.56 1.53 0.14
N GLU A 21 -17.87 0.30 0.48
CA GLU A 21 -18.32 -0.06 1.83
C GLU A 21 -17.22 -0.79 2.58
N VAL A 22 -16.92 -0.29 3.77
CA VAL A 22 -15.88 -0.83 4.65
C VAL A 22 -16.50 -1.20 5.99
N ALA A 23 -16.24 -2.41 6.44
CA ALA A 23 -16.61 -2.89 7.77
C ALA A 23 -15.52 -3.79 8.33
N GLU A 24 -15.27 -3.68 9.63
CA GLU A 24 -14.28 -4.50 10.35
C GLU A 24 -12.89 -4.52 9.68
N LYS A 25 -12.44 -3.34 9.22
CA LYS A 25 -11.16 -3.16 8.53
C LYS A 25 -11.05 -3.87 7.19
N ARG A 26 -12.18 -4.21 6.58
CA ARG A 26 -12.23 -4.86 5.27
C ARG A 26 -13.14 -4.10 4.32
N ILE A 27 -12.80 -4.10 3.05
CA ILE A 27 -13.70 -3.66 1.99
C ILE A 27 -14.69 -4.79 1.75
N ILE A 28 -15.98 -4.52 2.01
CA ILE A 28 -17.04 -5.52 1.86
C ILE A 28 -17.89 -5.32 0.62
N GLY A 29 -17.78 -4.18 -0.04
CA GLY A 29 -18.52 -3.92 -1.26
C GLY A 29 -17.89 -2.76 -2.05
N ILE A 30 -17.93 -2.89 -3.36
CA ILE A 30 -17.55 -1.83 -4.31
C ILE A 30 -18.61 -1.80 -5.39
N LYS A 31 -19.22 -0.63 -5.62
CA LYS A 31 -20.20 -0.41 -6.68
C LYS A 31 -19.79 0.78 -7.53
N MET A 32 -19.52 0.53 -8.81
CA MET A 32 -19.26 1.61 -9.76
C MET A 32 -20.55 2.37 -10.05
N ILE A 33 -20.49 3.69 -9.92
CA ILE A 33 -21.69 4.55 -10.04
C ILE A 33 -21.56 5.66 -11.08
N GLY A 34 -20.43 5.81 -11.73
CA GLY A 34 -20.28 6.83 -12.77
C GLY A 34 -18.84 7.04 -13.21
N ALA A 35 -18.66 8.11 -13.97
CA ALA A 35 -17.36 8.54 -14.43
C ALA A 35 -16.57 9.23 -13.32
N GLU A 36 -15.25 9.30 -13.50
CA GLU A 36 -14.35 10.04 -12.62
C GLU A 36 -14.84 11.47 -12.36
N GLU A 37 -14.85 11.85 -11.09
CA GLU A 37 -15.08 13.24 -10.66
C GLU A 37 -13.80 13.77 -10.01
N PRO A 38 -13.05 14.67 -10.64
CA PRO A 38 -11.75 15.12 -10.13
C PRO A 38 -11.77 15.74 -8.72
N GLU A 39 -12.93 16.21 -8.27
CA GLU A 39 -13.08 16.81 -6.94
C GLU A 39 -13.21 15.79 -5.81
N LEU A 40 -13.48 14.52 -6.13
CA LEU A 40 -13.55 13.45 -5.16
C LEU A 40 -12.15 12.90 -4.85
N PRO A 41 -11.93 12.39 -3.63
CA PRO A 41 -10.68 11.69 -3.32
C PRO A 41 -10.52 10.43 -4.19
N TYR A 42 -9.29 9.98 -4.31
CA TYR A 42 -8.95 8.78 -5.06
C TYR A 42 -8.66 7.62 -4.11
N ILE A 43 -9.17 6.44 -4.46
CA ILE A 43 -8.83 5.18 -3.81
C ILE A 43 -8.02 4.34 -4.78
N MET A 44 -6.91 3.83 -4.29
CA MET A 44 -6.05 2.91 -5.03
C MET A 44 -5.44 1.90 -4.05
N PRO A 45 -4.95 0.76 -4.54
CA PRO A 45 -4.13 -0.12 -3.71
C PRO A 45 -2.93 0.61 -3.15
N GLY A 46 -2.53 0.27 -1.92
CA GLY A 46 -1.29 0.78 -1.35
C GLY A 46 -0.08 0.37 -2.19
N PHE A 47 0.98 1.16 -2.12
CA PHE A 47 2.20 0.91 -2.88
C PHE A 47 2.97 -0.28 -2.33
N VAL A 48 3.53 -1.08 -3.22
CA VAL A 48 4.51 -2.11 -2.89
C VAL A 48 5.87 -1.63 -3.35
N ASP A 49 6.81 -1.47 -2.42
CA ASP A 49 8.22 -1.21 -2.76
C ASP A 49 8.84 -2.55 -3.18
N ALA A 50 9.13 -2.69 -4.45
CA ALA A 50 9.57 -3.95 -5.03
C ALA A 50 11.03 -4.30 -4.72
N HIS A 51 11.82 -3.37 -4.19
CA HIS A 51 13.20 -3.62 -3.81
C HIS A 51 13.72 -2.55 -2.86
N VAL A 52 13.96 -2.92 -1.62
CA VAL A 52 14.46 -2.01 -0.60
C VAL A 52 15.48 -2.71 0.31
N HIS A 53 16.45 -1.95 0.78
CA HIS A 53 17.41 -2.37 1.80
C HIS A 53 17.07 -1.64 3.11
N ILE A 54 16.29 -2.28 3.97
CA ILE A 54 15.84 -1.68 5.24
C ILE A 54 17.04 -1.36 6.13
N GLU A 55 18.03 -2.24 6.19
CA GLU A 55 19.25 -2.04 6.99
C GLU A 55 20.03 -0.78 6.58
N SER A 56 20.05 -0.44 5.28
CA SER A 56 20.72 0.77 4.79
C SER A 56 20.05 2.06 5.26
N SER A 57 18.81 1.99 5.69
CA SER A 57 18.11 3.14 6.28
C SER A 57 18.55 3.45 7.70
N MET A 58 19.31 2.55 8.32
CA MET A 58 19.70 2.59 9.75
C MET A 58 18.51 2.49 10.71
N LEU A 59 17.36 2.05 10.22
CA LEU A 59 16.15 1.84 11.01
C LEU A 59 15.93 0.34 11.22
N THR A 60 15.30 0.01 12.34
CA THR A 60 14.75 -1.34 12.52
C THR A 60 13.55 -1.51 11.58
N PRO A 61 13.17 -2.76 11.20
CA PRO A 61 12.01 -2.98 10.35
C PRO A 61 10.72 -2.30 10.87
N ALA A 62 10.49 -2.31 12.18
CA ALA A 62 9.32 -1.67 12.77
C ALA A 62 9.34 -0.14 12.59
N GLN A 63 10.47 0.51 12.75
CA GLN A 63 10.59 1.96 12.56
C GLN A 63 10.51 2.33 11.08
N PHE A 64 11.11 1.53 10.21
CA PHE A 64 10.97 1.69 8.76
C PHE A 64 9.50 1.59 8.33
N ALA A 65 8.77 0.59 8.83
CA ALA A 65 7.35 0.43 8.53
C ALA A 65 6.52 1.65 8.96
N ARG A 66 6.80 2.20 10.15
CA ARG A 66 6.11 3.41 10.64
C ARG A 66 6.35 4.62 9.75
N LEU A 67 7.55 4.76 9.22
CA LEU A 67 7.89 5.82 8.27
C LEU A 67 7.22 5.60 6.91
N ALA A 68 7.28 4.37 6.39
CA ALA A 68 6.84 4.05 5.04
C ALA A 68 5.31 4.11 4.89
N VAL A 69 4.55 3.63 5.89
CA VAL A 69 3.10 3.51 5.78
C VAL A 69 2.40 4.87 5.66
N VAL A 70 2.93 5.92 6.26
CA VAL A 70 2.33 7.26 6.16
C VAL A 70 2.51 7.87 4.76
N HIS A 71 3.38 7.30 3.94
CA HIS A 71 3.58 7.68 2.54
C HIS A 71 2.92 6.73 1.55
N GLY A 72 2.08 5.80 2.05
CA GLY A 72 1.28 4.91 1.22
C GLY A 72 1.91 3.57 0.89
N THR A 73 3.12 3.27 1.39
CA THR A 73 3.76 1.96 1.19
C THR A 73 3.18 0.96 2.20
N VAL A 74 2.58 -0.12 1.70
CA VAL A 74 1.91 -1.14 2.52
C VAL A 74 2.65 -2.47 2.56
N ALA A 75 3.60 -2.68 1.65
CA ALA A 75 4.43 -3.87 1.59
C ALA A 75 5.77 -3.54 0.95
N THR A 76 6.78 -4.34 1.27
CA THR A 76 8.11 -4.22 0.68
C THR A 76 8.67 -5.59 0.34
N VAL A 77 9.49 -5.64 -0.70
CA VAL A 77 10.39 -6.77 -0.97
C VAL A 77 11.78 -6.34 -0.53
N SER A 78 12.20 -6.83 0.64
CA SER A 78 13.49 -6.47 1.22
C SER A 78 14.58 -7.45 0.81
N ASP A 79 15.74 -6.90 0.45
CA ASP A 79 16.97 -7.65 0.23
C ASP A 79 17.94 -7.36 1.39
N PRO A 80 17.97 -8.24 2.42
CA PRO A 80 18.73 -8.02 3.64
C PRO A 80 20.19 -8.50 3.55
N HIS A 81 20.85 -8.34 2.41
CA HIS A 81 22.19 -8.91 2.19
C HIS A 81 23.26 -8.30 3.12
N GLU A 82 23.13 -7.04 3.52
CA GLU A 82 24.08 -6.38 4.41
C GLU A 82 24.04 -7.03 5.80
N ILE A 83 22.87 -7.19 6.38
CA ILE A 83 22.70 -7.89 7.65
C ILE A 83 23.05 -9.37 7.52
N GLY A 84 22.68 -9.99 6.40
CA GLY A 84 23.03 -11.39 6.12
C GLY A 84 24.54 -11.63 6.06
N ASN A 85 25.30 -10.69 5.54
CA ASN A 85 26.77 -10.77 5.51
C ASN A 85 27.40 -10.68 6.92
N VAL A 86 26.74 -10.00 7.85
CA VAL A 86 27.25 -9.82 9.22
C VAL A 86 26.78 -10.94 10.15
N LEU A 87 25.51 -11.29 10.11
CA LEU A 87 24.85 -12.19 11.05
C LEU A 87 24.50 -13.55 10.47
N GLY A 88 24.70 -13.77 9.17
CA GLY A 88 24.27 -14.95 8.46
C GLY A 88 22.75 -14.97 8.24
N VAL A 89 22.28 -16.00 7.49
CA VAL A 89 20.86 -16.15 7.15
C VAL A 89 19.99 -16.24 8.41
N ALA A 90 20.48 -16.92 9.45
CA ALA A 90 19.73 -17.08 10.70
C ALA A 90 19.56 -15.75 11.47
N GLY A 91 20.41 -14.75 11.21
CA GLY A 91 20.33 -13.44 11.86
C GLY A 91 19.37 -12.48 11.17
N VAL A 92 18.91 -12.81 9.97
CA VAL A 92 17.96 -12.01 9.22
C VAL A 92 16.55 -12.27 9.69
#